data_f0368773e27ef49f48e4a097646f5317
#
_entry.id   f0368773e27ef49f48e4a097646f5317
#
_cell.length_a   1.000
_cell.length_b   1.000
_cell.length_c   1.000
_cell.angle_alpha   90.00
_cell.angle_beta   90.00
_cell.angle_gamma   90.00
#
_symmetry.space_group_name_H-M   'P 1'
#
loop_
_entity.id
_entity.type
_entity.pdbx_description
1 polymer ?
#
loop_
_entity_poly.entity_id
_entity_poly.type
_entity_poly.pdbx_seq_one_letter_code
_entity_poly.pdbx_strand_id
1 'polypeptide(L)'
;MTRTITHQLDPDLDLVLERIVDVPPNLVWAAWTKTEHLKKWFTPAPWQTVDCEIDLRPGGIFRTVMRSPEGQEFPNVGCYLEVIENEKLVWTAALKPGYRPQNPASGVPVFTAVILLEPHGAGTKYTAIALHGDDEGAKKHARMGFHDGWGKALDQLVAFAKTM
;
A
#
# COMPACT_ATOMS: atom_id res chain seq x y z
N MET A 1 -17.51 9.77 9.50
CA MET A 1 -16.35 10.53 9.99
C MET A 1 -15.07 9.94 9.41
N THR A 2 -14.26 10.79 8.82
CA THR A 2 -12.99 10.36 8.23
C THR A 2 -11.96 10.05 9.31
N ARG A 3 -11.30 8.91 9.18
CA ARG A 3 -10.20 8.54 10.08
C ARG A 3 -8.91 9.15 9.56
N THR A 4 -8.14 9.75 10.44
CA THR A 4 -6.83 10.32 10.12
C THR A 4 -5.77 9.69 11.01
N ILE A 5 -4.50 9.93 10.68
CA ILE A 5 -3.42 9.55 11.57
C ILE A 5 -3.44 10.51 12.78
N THR A 6 -3.06 10.00 13.95
CA THR A 6 -3.15 10.75 15.19
C THR A 6 -1.90 11.56 15.52
N HIS A 7 -0.84 11.41 14.74
CA HIS A 7 0.42 12.14 14.93
C HIS A 7 0.75 12.96 13.70
N GLN A 8 1.56 13.97 13.89
CA GLN A 8 1.97 14.87 12.81
C GLN A 8 2.96 14.16 11.87
N LEU A 9 2.77 14.34 10.56
CA LEU A 9 3.72 13.85 9.56
C LEU A 9 5.04 14.59 9.65
N ASP A 10 6.14 13.85 9.46
CA ASP A 10 7.49 14.39 9.44
C ASP A 10 7.98 14.38 7.98
N PRO A 11 8.23 15.56 7.38
CA PRO A 11 8.63 15.61 5.96
C PRO A 11 9.97 14.93 5.67
N ASP A 12 10.81 14.69 6.68
CA ASP A 12 12.08 13.98 6.51
C ASP A 12 11.93 12.46 6.57
N LEU A 13 10.85 11.97 7.15
CA LEU A 13 10.63 10.53 7.37
C LEU A 13 9.49 9.96 6.54
N ASP A 14 8.54 10.79 6.12
CA ASP A 14 7.29 10.33 5.54
C ASP A 14 7.13 10.76 4.09
N LEU A 15 6.72 9.83 3.24
CA LEU A 15 6.40 10.11 1.84
C LEU A 15 4.89 10.03 1.66
N VAL A 16 4.32 10.99 0.96
CA VAL A 16 2.86 11.11 0.80
C VAL A 16 2.49 11.20 -0.68
N LEU A 17 1.52 10.39 -1.08
CA LEU A 17 0.86 10.49 -2.38
C LEU A 17 -0.62 10.78 -2.12
N GLU A 18 -1.11 11.93 -2.58
CA GLU A 18 -2.51 12.30 -2.44
C GLU A 18 -3.10 12.63 -3.80
N ARG A 19 -4.24 12.00 -4.12
CA ARG A 19 -4.95 12.23 -5.38
C ARG A 19 -6.45 12.11 -5.18
N ILE A 20 -7.18 12.85 -6.02
CA ILE A 20 -8.63 12.66 -6.18
C ILE A 20 -8.82 11.70 -7.33
N VAL A 21 -9.52 10.59 -7.08
CA VAL A 21 -9.81 9.59 -8.11
C VAL A 21 -11.33 9.46 -8.29
N ASP A 22 -11.77 9.14 -9.51
CA ASP A 22 -13.20 9.09 -9.84
C ASP A 22 -13.80 7.68 -9.64
N VAL A 23 -13.41 7.04 -8.55
CA VAL A 23 -13.90 5.73 -8.13
C VAL A 23 -14.34 5.85 -6.66
N PRO A 24 -15.53 5.35 -6.29
CA PRO A 24 -16.01 5.51 -4.90
C PRO A 24 -15.17 4.70 -3.90
N PRO A 25 -15.15 5.10 -2.62
CA PRO A 25 -14.30 4.46 -1.61
C PRO A 25 -14.51 2.95 -1.46
N ASN A 26 -15.74 2.45 -1.60
CA ASN A 26 -15.99 1.03 -1.46
C ASN A 26 -15.31 0.20 -2.57
N LEU A 27 -15.16 0.74 -3.77
CA LEU A 27 -14.46 0.05 -4.85
C LEU A 27 -12.95 0.12 -4.68
N VAL A 28 -12.44 1.26 -4.18
CA VAL A 28 -11.00 1.39 -3.84
C VAL A 28 -10.67 0.39 -2.73
N TRP A 29 -11.51 0.30 -1.72
CA TRP A 29 -11.36 -0.64 -0.61
C TRP A 29 -11.34 -2.09 -1.12
N ALA A 30 -12.29 -2.46 -1.97
CA ALA A 30 -12.36 -3.80 -2.54
C ALA A 30 -11.10 -4.13 -3.35
N ALA A 31 -10.57 -3.16 -4.09
CA ALA A 31 -9.34 -3.35 -4.87
C ALA A 31 -8.14 -3.67 -3.95
N TRP A 32 -8.06 -3.04 -2.78
CA TRP A 32 -6.98 -3.25 -1.82
C TRP A 32 -7.12 -4.53 -1.00
N THR A 33 -8.35 -5.03 -0.78
CA THR A 33 -8.58 -6.02 0.27
C THR A 33 -8.98 -7.40 -0.21
N LYS A 34 -9.17 -7.59 -1.51
CA LYS A 34 -9.47 -8.90 -2.09
C LYS A 34 -8.29 -9.39 -2.92
N THR A 35 -7.89 -10.65 -2.69
CA THR A 35 -6.71 -11.21 -3.34
C THR A 35 -6.79 -11.19 -4.85
N GLU A 36 -7.94 -11.56 -5.42
CA GLU A 36 -8.15 -11.56 -6.86
C GLU A 36 -8.09 -10.16 -7.46
N HIS A 37 -8.46 -9.13 -6.67
CA HIS A 37 -8.38 -7.74 -7.11
C HIS A 37 -6.98 -7.18 -6.98
N LEU A 38 -6.32 -7.40 -5.82
CA LEU A 38 -5.01 -6.83 -5.56
C LEU A 38 -3.99 -7.23 -6.63
N LYS A 39 -4.05 -8.46 -7.10
CA LYS A 39 -3.13 -8.96 -8.13
C LYS A 39 -3.24 -8.22 -9.46
N LYS A 40 -4.33 -7.50 -9.70
CA LYS A 40 -4.56 -6.83 -10.98
C LYS A 40 -3.88 -5.48 -11.10
N TRP A 41 -3.51 -4.85 -9.98
CA TRP A 41 -3.02 -3.46 -10.04
C TRP A 41 -1.83 -3.15 -9.14
N PHE A 42 -1.56 -3.96 -8.11
CA PHE A 42 -0.67 -3.59 -6.99
C PHE A 42 0.77 -3.29 -7.42
N THR A 43 1.26 -3.92 -8.45
CA THR A 43 2.64 -3.73 -8.93
C THR A 43 2.63 -2.98 -10.26
N PRO A 44 3.45 -1.90 -10.42
CA PRO A 44 3.50 -1.17 -11.68
C PRO A 44 3.98 -2.05 -12.84
N ALA A 45 3.22 -2.05 -13.95
CA ALA A 45 3.62 -2.76 -15.16
C ALA A 45 4.98 -2.24 -15.67
N PRO A 46 5.84 -3.06 -16.26
CA PRO A 46 5.62 -4.45 -16.69
C PRO A 46 5.81 -5.51 -15.61
N TRP A 47 6.09 -5.11 -14.37
CA TRP A 47 6.12 -6.03 -13.23
C TRP A 47 4.70 -6.52 -12.94
N GLN A 48 4.58 -7.67 -12.31
CA GLN A 48 3.28 -8.27 -11.98
C GLN A 48 3.25 -8.72 -10.53
N THR A 49 2.06 -8.68 -9.93
CA THR A 49 1.79 -9.36 -8.66
C THR A 49 1.20 -10.71 -9.01
N VAL A 50 1.95 -11.78 -8.80
CA VAL A 50 1.56 -13.12 -9.26
C VAL A 50 0.89 -13.95 -8.18
N ASP A 51 1.05 -13.56 -6.91
CA ASP A 51 0.42 -14.24 -5.78
C ASP A 51 0.26 -13.27 -4.63
N CYS A 52 -0.76 -13.47 -3.80
CA CYS A 52 -0.91 -12.72 -2.55
C CYS A 52 -1.77 -13.49 -1.57
N GLU A 53 -1.59 -13.17 -0.30
CA GLU A 53 -2.38 -13.72 0.80
C GLU A 53 -2.79 -12.58 1.71
N ILE A 54 -4.08 -12.49 2.00
CA ILE A 54 -4.66 -11.42 2.82
C ILE A 54 -5.51 -12.03 3.93
N ASP A 55 -5.12 -11.77 5.17
CA ASP A 55 -5.94 -12.02 6.35
C ASP A 55 -6.30 -10.65 6.91
N LEU A 56 -7.47 -10.13 6.55
CA LEU A 56 -7.84 -8.73 6.73
C LEU A 56 -8.32 -8.45 8.16
N ARG A 57 -7.34 -8.40 9.07
CA ARG A 57 -7.57 -8.06 10.48
C ARG A 57 -6.26 -7.58 11.09
N PRO A 58 -6.30 -6.78 12.16
CA PRO A 58 -5.06 -6.42 12.87
C PRO A 58 -4.29 -7.68 13.27
N GLY A 59 -3.00 -7.71 12.97
CA GLY A 59 -2.15 -8.89 13.21
C GLY A 59 -2.19 -9.93 12.09
N GLY A 60 -3.05 -9.78 11.08
CA GLY A 60 -3.17 -10.71 9.97
C GLY A 60 -2.09 -10.52 8.93
N ILE A 61 -1.89 -11.54 8.09
CA ILE A 61 -0.86 -11.51 7.05
C ILE A 61 -1.26 -10.62 5.87
N PHE A 62 -0.29 -9.87 5.36
CA PHE A 62 -0.35 -9.22 4.05
C PHE A 62 0.88 -9.65 3.27
N ARG A 63 0.73 -10.68 2.43
CA ARG A 63 1.82 -11.22 1.63
C ARG A 63 1.57 -10.97 0.16
N THR A 64 2.59 -10.49 -0.55
CA THR A 64 2.55 -10.35 -2.00
C THR A 64 3.81 -10.95 -2.60
N VAL A 65 3.69 -11.45 -3.84
CA VAL A 65 4.83 -11.92 -4.62
C VAL A 65 4.84 -11.11 -5.92
N MET A 66 5.89 -10.32 -6.09
CA MET A 66 6.10 -9.55 -7.31
C MET A 66 7.00 -10.32 -8.26
N ARG A 67 6.66 -10.28 -9.55
CA ARG A 67 7.48 -10.92 -10.60
C ARG A 67 8.02 -9.85 -11.54
N SER A 68 9.35 -9.87 -11.75
CA SER A 68 9.99 -8.96 -12.69
C SER A 68 9.71 -9.39 -14.14
N PRO A 69 9.95 -8.50 -15.13
CA PRO A 69 9.83 -8.87 -16.55
C PRO A 69 10.70 -10.05 -16.95
N GLU A 70 11.81 -10.28 -16.24
CA GLU A 70 12.73 -11.39 -16.47
C GLU A 70 12.28 -12.70 -15.81
N GLY A 71 11.16 -12.66 -15.06
CA GLY A 71 10.61 -13.83 -14.41
C GLY A 71 11.10 -14.10 -12.99
N GLN A 72 11.92 -13.18 -12.44
CA GLN A 72 12.40 -13.32 -11.05
C GLN A 72 11.31 -12.91 -10.08
N GLU A 73 11.12 -13.70 -9.01
CA GLU A 73 10.07 -13.45 -8.02
C GLU A 73 10.62 -12.92 -6.71
N PHE A 74 9.90 -11.97 -6.12
CA PHE A 74 10.27 -11.29 -4.88
C PHE A 74 9.09 -11.37 -3.90
N PRO A 75 9.12 -12.31 -2.94
CA PRO A 75 8.06 -12.36 -1.93
C PRO A 75 8.26 -11.27 -0.87
N ASN A 76 7.14 -10.71 -0.43
CA ASN A 76 7.11 -9.71 0.63
C ASN A 76 6.03 -10.10 1.63
N VAL A 77 6.40 -10.15 2.91
CA VAL A 77 5.48 -10.49 3.99
C VAL A 77 5.36 -9.30 4.92
N GLY A 78 4.14 -8.90 5.21
CA GLY A 78 3.85 -7.83 6.14
C GLY A 78 2.72 -8.21 7.08
N CYS A 79 2.35 -7.27 7.92
CA CYS A 79 1.33 -7.44 8.96
C CYS A 79 0.37 -6.27 8.92
N TYR A 80 -0.94 -6.55 8.92
CA TYR A 80 -1.94 -5.50 9.09
C TYR A 80 -1.92 -4.99 10.52
N LEU A 81 -2.09 -3.68 10.67
CA LEU A 81 -2.12 -3.01 11.97
C LEU A 81 -3.50 -2.43 12.27
N GLU A 82 -4.15 -1.86 11.27
CA GLU A 82 -5.46 -1.21 11.44
C GLU A 82 -6.31 -1.44 10.20
N VAL A 83 -7.58 -1.79 10.40
CA VAL A 83 -8.52 -2.07 9.30
C VAL A 83 -9.84 -1.40 9.65
N ILE A 84 -10.20 -0.34 8.91
CA ILE A 84 -11.47 0.36 9.05
C ILE A 84 -12.10 0.42 7.67
N GLU A 85 -13.15 -0.37 7.46
CA GLU A 85 -13.75 -0.59 6.15
C GLU A 85 -14.09 0.72 5.44
N ASN A 86 -13.65 0.84 4.20
CA ASN A 86 -13.85 1.99 3.32
C ASN A 86 -13.21 3.30 3.79
N GLU A 87 -12.40 3.27 4.86
CA GLU A 87 -11.81 4.48 5.42
C GLU A 87 -10.29 4.42 5.60
N LYS A 88 -9.77 3.33 6.19
CA LYS A 88 -8.37 3.31 6.57
C LYS A 88 -7.80 1.90 6.59
N LEU A 89 -6.64 1.72 5.97
CA LEU A 89 -5.89 0.47 5.98
C LEU A 89 -4.45 0.77 6.33
N VAL A 90 -3.93 0.11 7.38
CA VAL A 90 -2.53 0.26 7.79
C VAL A 90 -1.87 -1.11 7.80
N TRP A 91 -0.71 -1.20 7.15
CA TRP A 91 0.11 -2.41 7.18
C TRP A 91 1.58 -2.03 7.26
N THR A 92 2.42 -2.97 7.71
CA THR A 92 3.84 -2.70 7.90
C THR A 92 4.70 -3.85 7.40
N ALA A 93 5.86 -3.50 6.84
CA ALA A 93 6.89 -4.48 6.47
C ALA A 93 7.82 -4.81 7.65
N ALA A 94 7.67 -4.11 8.78
CA ALA A 94 8.51 -4.35 9.97
C ALA A 94 8.08 -5.55 10.79
N LEU A 95 6.88 -6.09 10.54
CA LEU A 95 6.32 -7.19 11.31
C LEU A 95 5.82 -8.31 10.38
N LYS A 96 5.94 -9.56 10.87
CA LYS A 96 5.24 -10.72 10.33
C LYS A 96 3.87 -10.83 11.01
N PRO A 97 2.98 -11.71 10.50
CA PRO A 97 1.68 -11.95 11.15
C PRO A 97 1.84 -12.23 12.65
N GLY A 98 0.88 -11.76 13.43
CA GLY A 98 0.93 -11.87 14.89
C GLY A 98 1.80 -10.81 15.53
N TYR A 99 2.07 -9.70 14.81
CA TYR A 99 2.89 -8.59 15.32
C TYR A 99 4.34 -8.99 15.62
N ARG A 100 4.83 -10.05 15.00
CA ARG A 100 6.18 -10.54 15.23
C ARG A 100 7.20 -9.69 14.50
N PRO A 101 8.18 -9.08 15.19
CA PRO A 101 9.23 -8.33 14.52
C PRO A 101 10.00 -9.19 13.52
N GLN A 102 10.35 -8.59 12.38
CA GLN A 102 11.18 -9.26 11.39
C GLN A 102 12.27 -8.34 10.91
N ASN A 103 13.38 -8.94 10.46
CA ASN A 103 14.46 -8.20 9.82
C ASN A 103 14.17 -8.13 8.33
N PRO A 104 14.19 -6.94 7.73
CA PRO A 104 13.95 -6.80 6.30
C PRO A 104 15.13 -7.36 5.50
N ALA A 105 14.86 -7.67 4.22
CA ALA A 105 15.92 -7.99 3.29
C ALA A 105 16.86 -6.81 3.12
N SER A 106 18.16 -7.09 2.96
CA SER A 106 19.16 -6.04 2.78
C SER A 106 18.84 -5.19 1.55
N GLY A 107 18.93 -3.88 1.71
CA GLY A 107 18.68 -2.95 0.61
C GLY A 107 17.24 -2.59 0.35
N VAL A 108 16.28 -3.18 1.09
CA VAL A 108 14.85 -2.87 0.95
C VAL A 108 14.43 -1.94 2.06
N PRO A 109 13.79 -0.79 1.75
CA PRO A 109 13.29 0.11 2.79
C PRO A 109 12.22 -0.58 3.64
N VAL A 110 12.31 -0.40 4.96
CA VAL A 110 11.25 -0.84 5.87
C VAL A 110 10.34 0.33 6.13
N PHE A 111 9.06 0.15 5.90
CA PHE A 111 8.10 1.23 6.09
C PHE A 111 6.75 0.68 6.53
N THR A 112 5.96 1.58 7.11
CA THR A 112 4.56 1.33 7.41
C THR A 112 3.72 2.13 6.43
N ALA A 113 2.76 1.48 5.79
CA ALA A 113 1.87 2.13 4.84
C ALA A 113 0.54 2.47 5.50
N VAL A 114 0.09 3.70 5.30
CA VAL A 114 -1.23 4.16 5.74
C VAL A 114 -2.01 4.57 4.50
N ILE A 115 -3.13 3.90 4.25
CA ILE A 115 -4.03 4.24 3.14
C ILE A 115 -5.28 4.85 3.73
N LEU A 116 -5.57 6.08 3.36
CA LEU A 116 -6.76 6.82 3.82
C LEU A 116 -7.69 7.05 2.65
N LEU A 117 -8.96 6.72 2.84
CA LEU A 117 -10.00 6.90 1.84
C LEU A 117 -11.07 7.85 2.39
N GLU A 118 -11.33 8.93 1.67
CA GLU A 118 -12.31 9.93 2.06
C GLU A 118 -13.23 10.20 0.89
N PRO A 119 -14.58 10.17 1.08
CA PRO A 119 -15.49 10.49 0.00
C PRO A 119 -15.23 11.89 -0.55
N HIS A 120 -15.23 12.01 -1.87
CA HIS A 120 -15.05 13.30 -2.55
C HIS A 120 -15.97 13.32 -3.77
N GLY A 121 -17.14 13.92 -3.60
CA GLY A 121 -18.19 13.82 -4.60
C GLY A 121 -18.57 12.36 -4.82
N ALA A 122 -18.58 11.92 -6.07
CA ALA A 122 -18.81 10.51 -6.41
C ALA A 122 -17.52 9.68 -6.35
N GLY A 123 -16.39 10.29 -6.09
CA GLY A 123 -15.08 9.64 -6.07
C GLY A 123 -14.47 9.56 -4.68
N THR A 124 -13.14 9.51 -4.65
CA THR A 124 -12.37 9.34 -3.42
C THR A 124 -11.19 10.29 -3.38
N LYS A 125 -10.97 10.93 -2.24
CA LYS A 125 -9.69 11.53 -1.91
C LYS A 125 -8.82 10.40 -1.34
N TYR A 126 -7.81 9.99 -2.12
CA TYR A 126 -6.93 8.87 -1.81
C TYR A 126 -5.62 9.41 -1.28
N THR A 127 -5.22 8.98 -0.09
CA THR A 127 -3.94 9.36 0.50
C THR A 127 -3.18 8.09 0.86
N ALA A 128 -1.98 7.94 0.31
CA ALA A 128 -1.06 6.86 0.67
C ALA A 128 0.17 7.47 1.33
N ILE A 129 0.49 6.99 2.53
CA ILE A 129 1.60 7.51 3.32
C ILE A 129 2.54 6.35 3.61
N ALA A 130 3.83 6.54 3.32
CA ALA A 130 4.88 5.59 3.70
C ALA A 130 5.68 6.21 4.84
N LEU A 131 5.60 5.61 6.03
CA LEU A 131 6.28 6.06 7.24
C LEU A 131 7.59 5.30 7.39
N HIS A 132 8.71 6.02 7.56
CA HIS A 132 10.05 5.43 7.67
C HIS A 132 10.63 5.67 9.06
N GLY A 133 11.58 4.79 9.45
CA GLY A 133 12.24 4.90 10.76
C GLY A 133 13.37 5.92 10.80
N ASP A 134 13.92 6.29 9.63
CA ASP A 134 14.98 7.28 9.53
C ASP A 134 14.92 8.01 8.17
N ASP A 135 15.65 9.13 8.07
CA ASP A 135 15.65 9.94 6.86
C ASP A 135 16.35 9.25 5.69
N GLU A 136 17.34 8.41 5.95
CA GLU A 136 18.02 7.65 4.89
C GLU A 136 17.05 6.69 4.21
N GLY A 137 16.23 5.98 4.99
CA GLY A 137 15.20 5.09 4.44
C GLY A 137 14.18 5.84 3.59
N ALA A 138 13.73 7.01 4.07
CA ALA A 138 12.79 7.84 3.33
C ALA A 138 13.41 8.32 2.02
N LYS A 139 14.65 8.83 2.05
CA LYS A 139 15.36 9.30 0.86
C LYS A 139 15.59 8.16 -0.15
N LYS A 140 15.96 6.98 0.35
CA LYS A 140 16.17 5.81 -0.49
C LYS A 140 14.87 5.40 -1.19
N HIS A 141 13.77 5.33 -0.45
CA HIS A 141 12.46 4.98 -1.01
C HIS A 141 12.02 6.00 -2.06
N ALA A 142 12.25 7.30 -1.79
CA ALA A 142 11.96 8.35 -2.76
C ALA A 142 12.79 8.19 -4.04
N ARG A 143 14.09 7.89 -3.90
CA ARG A 143 14.98 7.66 -5.06
C ARG A 143 14.63 6.40 -5.85
N MET A 144 14.04 5.40 -5.18
CA MET A 144 13.56 4.19 -5.85
C MET A 144 12.26 4.45 -6.64
N GLY A 145 11.71 5.66 -6.57
CA GLY A 145 10.56 6.06 -7.36
C GLY A 145 9.23 5.89 -6.65
N PHE A 146 9.16 6.19 -5.35
CA PHE A 146 7.91 6.07 -4.59
C PHE A 146 6.75 6.78 -5.30
N HIS A 147 6.92 8.06 -5.61
CA HIS A 147 5.81 8.84 -6.18
C HIS A 147 5.39 8.31 -7.56
N ASP A 148 6.36 7.99 -8.42
CA ASP A 148 6.07 7.46 -9.75
C ASP A 148 5.49 6.05 -9.68
N GLY A 149 6.08 5.18 -8.86
CA GLY A 149 5.64 3.79 -8.76
C GLY A 149 4.27 3.64 -8.10
N TRP A 150 4.08 4.31 -6.97
CA TRP A 150 2.79 4.26 -6.27
C TRP A 150 1.70 4.99 -7.06
N GLY A 151 2.08 6.09 -7.75
CA GLY A 151 1.16 6.79 -8.64
C GLY A 151 0.72 5.93 -9.82
N LYS A 152 1.67 5.21 -10.44
CA LYS A 152 1.34 4.30 -11.54
C LYS A 152 0.46 3.14 -11.08
N ALA A 153 0.75 2.57 -9.91
CA ALA A 153 -0.08 1.53 -9.34
C ALA A 153 -1.49 2.05 -9.05
N LEU A 154 -1.61 3.28 -8.56
CA LEU A 154 -2.92 3.90 -8.34
C LEU A 154 -3.68 4.08 -9.66
N ASP A 155 -3.01 4.51 -10.72
CA ASP A 155 -3.64 4.59 -12.04
C ASP A 155 -4.17 3.24 -12.48
N GLN A 156 -3.42 2.17 -12.24
CA GLN A 156 -3.84 0.80 -12.54
C GLN A 156 -5.02 0.36 -11.68
N LEU A 157 -5.03 0.73 -10.39
CA LEU A 157 -6.15 0.47 -9.48
C LEU A 157 -7.42 1.13 -10.00
N VAL A 158 -7.34 2.40 -10.37
CA VAL A 158 -8.49 3.16 -10.86
C VAL A 158 -9.03 2.53 -12.13
N ALA A 159 -8.16 2.20 -13.09
CA ALA A 159 -8.57 1.56 -14.34
C ALA A 159 -9.25 0.21 -14.08
N PHE A 160 -8.71 -0.59 -13.16
CA PHE A 160 -9.29 -1.87 -12.80
C PHE A 160 -10.63 -1.70 -12.08
N ALA A 161 -10.69 -0.78 -11.12
CA ALA A 161 -11.91 -0.56 -10.32
C ALA A 161 -13.10 -0.14 -11.19
N LYS A 162 -12.84 0.57 -12.28
CA LYS A 162 -13.89 0.95 -13.23
C LYS A 162 -14.48 -0.22 -14.00
N THR A 163 -13.83 -1.38 -13.96
CA THR A 163 -14.35 -2.61 -14.59
C THR A 163 -15.15 -3.47 -13.61
N MET A 164 -15.19 -3.10 -12.34
CA MET A 164 -15.85 -3.85 -11.29
C MET A 164 -17.36 -3.63 -11.29
#